data_0d9745de3cc110ca33d30e005f38b010
#
_entry.id   0d9745de3cc110ca33d30e005f38b010
#
_cell.length_a   1.000
_cell.length_b   1.000
_cell.length_c   1.000
_cell.angle_alpha   90.00
_cell.angle_beta   90.00
_cell.angle_gamma   90.00
#
_symmetry.space_group_name_H-M   'P 1'
#
loop_
_entity.id
_entity.type
_entity.pdbx_description
1 polymer ?
#
loop_
_entity_poly.entity_id
_entity_poly.type
_entity_poly.pdbx_seq_one_letter_code
_entity_poly.pdbx_strand_id
1 'polypeptide(L)'
;MLTIKYHTLFKKAFKRIKKRGYDISRLEKIVELLANEVPLPEQFKDHNLSGNHNGFRECHIVPDWLLIYQVNNNELVLVLSRTGSHSDLF
;
A
#
# COMPACT_ATOMS: atom_id res chain seq x y z
N MET A 1 17.50 1.50 -0.10
CA MET A 1 16.22 1.07 -0.69
C MET A 1 15.67 -0.12 0.09
N LEU A 2 14.37 -0.10 0.39
CA LEU A 2 13.74 -1.19 1.11
C LEU A 2 13.49 -2.39 0.19
N THR A 3 13.64 -3.60 0.72
CA THR A 3 13.24 -4.81 -0.01
C THR A 3 11.72 -4.95 0.08
N ILE A 4 11.07 -5.18 -1.04
CA ILE A 4 9.60 -5.29 -1.10
C ILE A 4 9.18 -6.72 -0.85
N LYS A 5 8.28 -6.93 0.12
CA LYS A 5 7.63 -8.21 0.38
C LYS A 5 6.13 -8.08 0.19
N TYR A 6 5.51 -9.15 -0.30
CA TYR A 6 4.09 -9.18 -0.63
C TYR A 6 3.37 -10.15 0.30
N HIS A 7 2.43 -9.64 1.08
CA HIS A 7 1.55 -10.50 1.87
C HIS A 7 0.61 -11.26 0.94
N THR A 8 0.21 -12.47 1.34
CA THR A 8 -0.69 -13.31 0.55
C THR A 8 -2.01 -12.59 0.21
N LEU A 9 -2.57 -11.87 1.18
CA LEU A 9 -3.80 -11.09 0.96
C LEU A 9 -3.59 -9.98 -0.08
N PHE A 10 -2.41 -9.37 -0.09
CA PHE A 10 -2.09 -8.36 -1.11
C PHE A 10 -2.05 -9.00 -2.49
N LYS A 11 -1.42 -10.15 -2.64
CA LYS A 11 -1.32 -10.84 -3.93
C LYS A 11 -2.70 -11.16 -4.50
N LYS A 12 -3.62 -11.62 -3.66
CA LYS A 12 -5.01 -11.89 -4.06
C LYS A 12 -5.74 -10.62 -4.47
N ALA A 13 -5.58 -9.56 -3.68
CA ALA A 13 -6.18 -8.27 -3.96
C ALA A 13 -5.65 -7.67 -5.26
N PHE A 14 -4.35 -7.81 -5.51
CA PHE A 14 -3.71 -7.32 -6.73
C PHE A 14 -4.35 -7.95 -7.97
N LYS A 15 -4.57 -9.26 -7.95
CA LYS A 15 -5.24 -9.94 -9.06
C LYS A 15 -6.66 -9.41 -9.28
N ARG A 16 -7.38 -9.12 -8.19
CA ARG A 16 -8.74 -8.59 -8.25
C ARG A 16 -8.79 -7.21 -8.89
N ILE A 17 -7.94 -6.28 -8.44
CA ILE A 17 -7.93 -4.92 -8.97
C ILE A 17 -7.48 -4.89 -10.43
N LYS A 18 -6.56 -5.78 -10.78
CA LYS A 18 -6.09 -5.90 -12.17
C LYS A 18 -7.26 -6.32 -13.09
N LYS A 19 -8.08 -7.27 -12.65
CA LYS A 19 -9.27 -7.68 -13.38
C LYS A 19 -10.30 -6.57 -13.50
N ARG A 20 -10.40 -5.70 -12.47
CA ARG A 20 -11.31 -4.56 -12.48
C ARG A 20 -10.84 -3.41 -13.39
N GLY A 21 -9.64 -3.51 -13.93
CA GLY A 21 -9.10 -2.50 -14.83
C GLY A 21 -8.47 -1.31 -14.13
N TYR A 22 -8.07 -1.44 -12.87
CA TYR A 22 -7.35 -0.39 -12.15
C TYR A 22 -6.01 -0.09 -12.84
N ASP A 23 -5.62 1.16 -12.82
CA ASP A 23 -4.34 1.60 -13.41
C ASP A 23 -3.16 1.18 -12.52
N ILE A 24 -2.60 0.01 -12.79
CA ILE A 24 -1.54 -0.59 -12.00
C ILE A 24 -0.28 0.30 -11.98
N SER A 25 -0.05 1.10 -13.01
CA SER A 25 1.11 2.00 -13.04
C SER A 25 1.10 3.03 -11.89
N ARG A 26 -0.10 3.41 -11.43
CA ARG A 26 -0.24 4.31 -10.28
C ARG A 26 0.23 3.63 -8.99
N LEU A 27 -0.14 2.36 -8.81
CA LEU A 27 0.32 1.57 -7.67
C LEU A 27 1.84 1.40 -7.70
N GLU A 28 2.39 1.06 -8.86
CA GLU A 28 3.83 0.87 -9.02
C GLU A 28 4.62 2.13 -8.65
N LYS A 29 4.13 3.31 -9.05
CA LYS A 29 4.75 4.59 -8.71
C LYS A 29 4.80 4.82 -7.21
N ILE A 30 3.69 4.57 -6.53
CA ILE A 30 3.60 4.71 -5.08
C ILE A 30 4.57 3.75 -4.39
N VAL A 31 4.58 2.50 -4.81
CA VAL A 31 5.46 1.47 -4.25
C VAL A 31 6.93 1.84 -4.43
N GLU A 32 7.28 2.39 -5.59
CA GLU A 32 8.64 2.86 -5.85
C GLU A 32 9.05 3.96 -4.87
N LEU A 33 8.18 4.96 -4.66
CA LEU A 33 8.46 6.03 -3.71
C LEU A 33 8.63 5.48 -2.30
N LEU A 34 7.75 4.58 -1.87
CA LEU A 34 7.83 3.97 -0.54
C LEU A 34 9.10 3.15 -0.37
N ALA A 35 9.47 2.36 -1.37
CA ALA A 35 10.67 1.53 -1.33
C ALA A 35 11.95 2.37 -1.25
N ASN A 36 11.94 3.53 -1.88
CA ASN A 36 13.07 4.47 -1.85
C ASN A 36 13.01 5.42 -0.65
N GLU A 37 12.04 5.24 0.24
CA GLU A 37 11.86 6.04 1.45
C GLU A 37 11.65 7.52 1.16
N VAL A 38 11.05 7.81 0.00
CA VAL A 38 10.67 9.18 -0.39
C VAL A 38 9.28 9.48 0.18
N PRO A 39 9.10 10.58 0.93
CA PRO A 39 7.78 10.94 1.44
C PRO A 39 6.76 11.09 0.32
N LEU A 40 5.55 10.54 0.51
CA LEU A 40 4.49 10.70 -0.47
C LEU A 40 3.94 12.12 -0.44
N PRO A 41 3.58 12.70 -1.61
CA PRO A 41 2.85 13.97 -1.66
C PRO A 41 1.57 13.92 -0.81
N GLU A 42 1.15 15.05 -0.27
CA GLU A 42 -0.02 15.14 0.61
C GLU A 42 -1.30 14.61 0.00
N GLN A 43 -1.44 14.70 -1.31
CA GLN A 43 -2.63 14.21 -2.01
C GLN A 43 -2.90 12.72 -1.79
N PHE A 44 -1.87 11.95 -1.46
CA PHE A 44 -2.01 10.52 -1.21
C PHE A 44 -2.40 10.19 0.23
N LYS A 45 -2.48 11.19 1.10
CA LYS A 45 -2.97 11.07 2.49
C LYS A 45 -2.34 9.92 3.27
N ASP A 46 -1.03 9.75 3.14
CA ASP A 46 -0.29 8.73 3.86
C ASP A 46 -0.35 8.97 5.37
N HIS A 47 -0.80 7.98 6.14
CA HIS A 47 -0.95 8.12 7.58
C HIS A 47 -0.87 6.76 8.29
N ASN A 48 -0.57 6.81 9.59
CA ASN A 48 -0.59 5.63 10.44
C ASN A 48 -2.02 5.18 10.72
N LEU A 49 -2.23 3.87 10.75
CA LEU A 49 -3.47 3.29 11.22
C LEU A 49 -3.40 3.05 12.72
N SER A 50 -4.56 2.95 13.37
CA SER A 50 -4.66 2.73 14.81
C SER A 50 -5.58 1.53 15.11
N GLY A 51 -5.74 1.20 16.40
CA GLY A 51 -6.58 0.09 16.81
C GLY A 51 -6.03 -1.25 16.34
N ASN A 52 -6.88 -2.06 15.72
CA ASN A 52 -6.51 -3.39 15.24
C ASN A 52 -5.47 -3.36 14.12
N HIS A 53 -5.26 -2.20 13.50
CA HIS A 53 -4.30 -2.02 12.42
C HIS A 53 -3.05 -1.25 12.87
N ASN A 54 -2.82 -1.19 14.18
CA ASN A 54 -1.65 -0.51 14.73
C ASN A 54 -0.36 -1.11 14.16
N GLY A 55 0.58 -0.24 13.77
CA GLY A 55 1.82 -0.67 13.14
C GLY A 55 1.77 -0.67 11.61
N PHE A 56 0.59 -0.46 11.03
CA PHE A 56 0.43 -0.33 9.58
C PHE A 56 0.20 1.12 9.19
N ARG A 57 0.47 1.41 7.94
CA ARG A 57 0.18 2.71 7.33
C ARG A 57 -0.75 2.52 6.15
N GLU A 58 -1.49 3.57 5.82
CA GLU A 58 -2.42 3.58 4.70
C GLU A 58 -2.16 4.81 3.84
N CYS A 59 -2.23 4.64 2.52
CA CYS A 59 -2.27 5.78 1.61
C CYS A 59 -3.38 5.58 0.58
N HIS A 60 -3.83 6.68 -0.02
CA HIS A 60 -4.85 6.69 -1.07
C HIS A 60 -4.15 6.87 -2.42
N ILE A 61 -4.15 5.82 -3.24
CA ILE A 61 -3.59 5.91 -4.60
C ILE A 61 -4.47 6.81 -5.45
N VAL A 62 -5.78 6.63 -5.34
CA VAL A 62 -6.84 7.58 -5.73
C VAL A 62 -7.87 7.55 -4.61
N PRO A 63 -8.85 8.46 -4.59
CA PRO A 63 -9.74 8.61 -3.40
C PRO A 63 -10.35 7.32 -2.87
N ASP A 64 -10.73 6.38 -3.71
CA ASP A 64 -11.30 5.10 -3.26
C ASP A 64 -10.43 3.89 -3.62
N TRP A 65 -9.13 4.08 -3.72
CA TRP A 65 -8.19 2.99 -3.92
C TRP A 65 -7.05 3.12 -2.91
N LEU A 66 -7.07 2.24 -1.92
CA LEU A 66 -6.18 2.28 -0.77
C LEU A 66 -5.04 1.27 -0.91
N LEU A 67 -3.91 1.59 -0.29
CA LEU A 67 -2.82 0.65 -0.08
C LEU A 67 -2.49 0.65 1.41
N ILE A 68 -2.54 -0.53 2.02
CA ILE A 68 -2.10 -0.73 3.41
C ILE A 68 -0.76 -1.43 3.38
N TYR A 69 0.20 -0.87 4.08
CA TYR A 69 1.57 -1.36 4.07
C TYR A 69 2.24 -1.19 5.44
N GLN A 70 3.38 -1.80 5.60
CA GLN A 70 4.18 -1.71 6.80
C GLN A 70 5.65 -1.58 6.43
N VAL A 71 6.38 -0.72 7.13
CA VAL A 71 7.82 -0.55 6.94
C VAL A 71 8.54 -1.08 8.16
N ASN A 72 9.49 -1.99 7.93
CA ASN A 72 10.38 -2.45 8.98
C ASN A 72 11.79 -1.90 8.70
N ASN A 73 12.13 -0.82 9.38
CA ASN A 73 13.41 -0.15 9.18
C ASN A 73 14.61 -0.98 9.64
N ASN A 74 14.42 -1.84 10.66
CA ASN A 74 15.51 -2.67 11.16
C ASN A 74 15.94 -3.73 10.14
N GLU A 75 14.97 -4.24 9.37
CA GLU A 75 15.21 -5.23 8.34
C GLU A 75 15.31 -4.62 6.95
N LEU A 76 15.05 -3.32 6.81
CA LEU A 76 14.98 -2.60 5.53
C LEU A 76 13.98 -3.23 4.57
N VAL A 77 12.79 -3.51 5.09
CA VAL A 77 11.72 -4.21 4.37
C VAL A 77 10.46 -3.35 4.30
N LEU A 78 9.85 -3.32 3.11
CA LEU A 78 8.51 -2.78 2.87
C LEU A 78 7.58 -3.95 2.62
N VAL A 79 6.57 -4.11 3.47
CA VAL A 79 5.57 -5.17 3.32
C VAL A 79 4.29 -4.58 2.76
N LEU A 80 3.88 -5.03 1.58
CA LEU A 80 2.59 -4.66 0.98
C LEU A 80 1.53 -5.63 1.52
N SER A 81 0.63 -5.11 2.35
CA SER A 81 -0.31 -5.94 3.11
C SER A 81 -1.67 -6.09 2.44
N ARG A 82 -2.29 -5.00 2.00
CA ARG A 82 -3.61 -5.03 1.37
C ARG A 82 -3.77 -3.88 0.40
N THR A 83 -4.65 -4.05 -0.59
CA THR A 83 -5.05 -2.99 -1.51
C THR A 83 -6.47 -3.23 -1.98
N GLY A 84 -7.17 -2.17 -2.38
CA GLY A 84 -8.54 -2.23 -2.85
C GLY A 84 -9.32 -0.98 -2.47
N SER A 85 -10.63 -1.02 -2.68
CA SER A 85 -11.54 0.06 -2.28
C SER A 85 -11.80 0.01 -0.77
N HIS A 86 -12.46 1.05 -0.24
CA HIS A 86 -12.89 1.04 1.15
C HIS A 86 -13.76 -0.18 1.44
N SER A 87 -14.68 -0.51 0.54
CA SER A 87 -15.55 -1.68 0.70
C SER A 87 -14.78 -2.99 0.73
N ASP A 88 -13.67 -3.08 0.00
CA ASP A 88 -12.83 -4.29 -0.01
C ASP A 88 -12.08 -4.47 1.31
N LEU A 89 -11.70 -3.38 1.98
CA LEU A 89 -10.78 -3.42 3.12
C LEU A 89 -11.47 -3.23 4.47
N PHE A 90 -12.58 -2.57 4.49
CA PHE A 90 -13.35 -2.23 5.69
C PHE A 90 -14.87 -2.51 5.51
#